data_f8441331a14293b821334444a474791e
#
_entry.id   f8441331a14293b821334444a474791e
#
_cell.length_a   1.000
_cell.length_b   1.000
_cell.length_c   1.000
_cell.angle_alpha   90.00
_cell.angle_beta   90.00
_cell.angle_gamma   90.00
#
_symmetry.space_group_name_H-M   'P 1'
#
loop_
_entity.id
_entity.type
_entity.pdbx_description
1 polymer ?
#
loop_
_entity_poly.entity_id
_entity_poly.type
_entity_poly.pdbx_seq_one_letter_code
_entity_poly.pdbx_strand_id
1 'polypeptide(L)' 'MKLLVTGGAGFIGSNFVRRSLETRTDLSIIVLDALTYAGSIENLQGLEGQYEFVEGNILDSSLVDSLVAKVDLVV' A
#
# COMPACT_ATOMS: atom_id res chain seq x y z
N MET A 1 3.29 0.60 14.08
CA MET A 1 2.13 1.24 13.44
C MET A 1 1.84 0.57 12.11
N LYS A 2 0.59 0.36 11.82
CA LYS A 2 0.18 -0.29 10.57
C LYS A 2 -0.55 0.71 9.68
N LEU A 3 -0.09 0.85 8.43
CA LEU A 3 -0.63 1.79 7.46
C LEU A 3 -1.30 1.05 6.31
N LEU A 4 -2.41 1.60 5.84
CA LEU A 4 -2.99 1.22 4.55
C LEU A 4 -2.66 2.34 3.55
N VAL A 5 -1.95 2.01 2.49
CA VAL A 5 -1.59 2.97 1.45
C VAL A 5 -2.40 2.65 0.21
N THR A 6 -3.35 3.51 -0.13
CA THR A 6 -4.15 3.35 -1.33
C THR A 6 -3.40 3.91 -2.52
N GLY A 7 -3.45 3.20 -3.64
CA GLY A 7 -2.66 3.59 -4.81
C GLY A 7 -1.17 3.45 -4.61
N GLY A 8 -0.76 2.53 -3.72
CA GLY A 8 0.65 2.40 -3.35
C GLY A 8 1.55 1.83 -4.43
N ALA A 9 0.98 1.27 -5.50
CA ALA A 9 1.77 0.80 -6.64
C ALA A 9 1.89 1.85 -7.73
N GLY A 10 1.23 3.01 -7.59
CA GLY A 10 1.41 4.14 -8.49
C GLY A 10 2.75 4.82 -8.25
N PHE A 11 3.10 5.77 -9.12
CA PHE A 11 4.40 6.42 -9.04
C PHE A 11 4.61 7.14 -7.71
N ILE A 12 3.65 7.97 -7.32
CA ILE A 12 3.76 8.75 -6.08
C ILE A 12 3.61 7.85 -4.86
N GLY A 13 2.63 6.96 -4.89
CA GLY A 13 2.38 6.06 -3.76
C GLY A 13 3.53 5.11 -3.50
N SER A 14 4.16 4.57 -4.55
CA SER A 14 5.30 3.68 -4.39
C SER A 14 6.51 4.40 -3.78
N ASN A 15 6.73 5.65 -4.16
CA ASN A 15 7.78 6.45 -3.55
C ASN A 15 7.50 6.71 -2.07
N PHE A 16 6.25 6.95 -1.72
CA PHE A 16 5.85 7.09 -0.32
C PHE A 16 6.13 5.81 0.47
N VAL A 17 5.73 4.66 -0.08
CA VAL A 17 5.97 3.38 0.58
C VAL A 17 7.46 3.13 0.79
N ARG A 18 8.24 3.33 -0.27
CA ARG A 18 9.68 3.11 -0.22
C ARG A 18 10.34 4.01 0.83
N ARG A 19 10.01 5.29 0.81
CA ARG A 19 10.61 6.24 1.75
C ARG A 19 10.21 5.93 3.19
N SER A 20 8.95 5.57 3.40
CA SER A 20 8.47 5.23 4.74
C SER A 20 9.19 4.01 5.30
N LEU A 21 9.40 2.99 4.49
CA LEU A 21 10.09 1.78 4.91
C LEU A 21 11.58 2.03 5.16
N GLU A 22 12.18 2.96 4.41
CA GLU A 22 13.59 3.30 4.59
C GLU A 22 13.83 4.11 5.87
N THR A 23 12.87 4.96 6.26
CA THR A 23 13.05 5.88 7.38
C THR A 23 12.47 5.35 8.69
N ARG A 24 11.59 4.38 8.66
CA ARG A 24 10.91 3.83 9.84
C ARG A 24 11.01 2.32 9.83
N THR A 25 11.47 1.76 10.94
CA THR A 25 11.58 0.30 11.08
C THR A 25 10.37 -0.32 11.80
N ASP A 26 9.51 0.53 12.37
CA ASP A 26 8.34 0.09 13.14
C ASP A 26 7.05 0.07 12.33
N LEU A 27 7.14 0.32 11.01
CA LEU A 27 5.96 0.36 10.15
C LEU A 27 5.66 -1.00 9.52
N SER A 28 4.37 -1.33 9.53
CA SER A 28 3.82 -2.39 8.68
C SER A 28 2.91 -1.72 7.67
N ILE A 29 3.05 -2.07 6.40
CA ILE A 29 2.30 -1.41 5.32
C ILE A 29 1.50 -2.44 4.54
N ILE A 30 0.22 -2.13 4.33
CA ILE A 30 -0.62 -2.82 3.37
C ILE A 30 -0.81 -1.86 2.20
N VAL A 31 -0.49 -2.32 1.00
CA VAL A 31 -0.69 -1.55 -0.24
C VAL A 31 -1.94 -2.06 -0.91
N LEU A 32 -2.89 -1.17 -1.15
CA LEU A 32 -4.10 -1.47 -1.92
C LEU A 32 -4.02 -0.72 -3.24
N ASP A 33 -4.06 -1.45 -4.35
CA ASP A 33 -3.99 -0.85 -5.67
C ASP A 33 -4.73 -1.73 -6.67
N ALA A 34 -5.48 -1.12 -7.57
CA ALA A 34 -6.19 -1.83 -8.61
C ALA A 34 -5.30 -2.15 -9.81
N LEU A 35 -4.11 -1.59 -9.87
CA LEU A 35 -3.14 -1.78 -10.96
C LEU A 35 -3.74 -1.42 -12.33
N THR A 36 -4.51 -0.33 -12.39
CA THR A 36 -5.23 0.00 -13.62
C THR A 36 -4.33 0.66 -14.67
N TYR A 37 -3.93 1.91 -14.50
CA TYR A 37 -3.20 2.59 -15.57
C TYR A 37 -1.74 2.87 -15.20
N ALA A 38 -1.50 3.74 -14.28
CA ALA A 38 -0.14 4.10 -13.87
C ALA A 38 0.41 3.20 -12.78
N GLY A 39 -0.44 2.35 -12.20
CA GLY A 39 -0.03 1.45 -11.13
C GLY A 39 0.66 0.23 -11.68
N SER A 40 1.76 -0.16 -11.05
CA SER A 40 2.48 -1.39 -11.38
C SER A 40 3.20 -1.89 -10.15
N ILE A 41 3.11 -3.19 -9.92
CA ILE A 41 3.84 -3.82 -8.82
C ILE A 41 5.36 -3.61 -8.98
N GLU A 42 5.82 -3.40 -10.21
CA GLU A 42 7.22 -3.15 -10.48
C GLU A 42 7.73 -1.86 -9.82
N ASN A 43 6.85 -0.91 -9.57
CA ASN A 43 7.21 0.32 -8.87
C ASN A 43 7.64 0.04 -7.42
N LEU A 44 7.27 -1.11 -6.88
CA LEU A 44 7.66 -1.53 -5.54
C LEU A 44 8.82 -2.53 -5.56
N GLN A 45 9.51 -2.65 -6.68
CA GLN A 45 10.63 -3.55 -6.83
C GLN A 45 11.71 -3.23 -5.79
N GLY A 46 12.26 -4.25 -5.18
CA GLY A 46 13.26 -4.11 -4.14
C GLY A 46 12.68 -4.06 -2.72
N LEU A 47 11.36 -3.97 -2.60
CA LEU A 47 10.69 -3.92 -1.30
C LEU A 47 9.98 -5.23 -0.95
N GLU A 48 10.19 -6.28 -1.73
CA GLU A 48 9.52 -7.57 -1.53
C GLU A 48 9.72 -8.06 -0.10
N GLY A 49 8.65 -8.53 0.50
CA GLY A 49 8.67 -9.00 1.88
C GLY A 49 8.53 -7.92 2.94
N GLN A 50 8.55 -6.64 2.55
CA GLN A 50 8.47 -5.52 3.50
C GLN A 50 7.08 -4.91 3.56
N TYR A 51 6.16 -5.35 2.72
CA TYR A 51 4.79 -4.87 2.70
C TYR A 51 3.85 -6.01 2.30
N GLU A 52 2.56 -5.84 2.58
CA GLU A 52 1.52 -6.75 2.11
C GLU A 52 0.79 -6.08 0.94
N PHE A 53 0.65 -6.78 -0.18
CA PHE A 53 -0.03 -6.23 -1.35
C PHE A 53 -1.42 -6.82 -1.49
N VAL A 54 -2.41 -5.96 -1.69
CA VAL A 54 -3.79 -6.36 -1.98
C VAL A 54 -4.20 -5.70 -3.28
N GLU A 55 -4.50 -6.50 -4.29
CA GLU A 55 -5.03 -5.98 -5.53
C GLU A 55 -6.54 -5.81 -5.39
N GLY A 56 -7.03 -4.60 -5.59
CA GLY A 56 -8.44 -4.31 -5.47
C GLY A 56 -8.74 -2.86 -5.72
N ASN A 57 -10.03 -2.55 -5.82
CA ASN A 57 -10.51 -1.21 -6.12
C ASN A 57 -10.94 -0.52 -4.82
N ILE A 58 -10.53 0.74 -4.66
CA ILE A 58 -10.94 1.53 -3.49
C ILE A 58 -12.46 1.71 -3.42
N LEU A 59 -13.17 1.50 -4.53
CA LEU A 59 -14.62 1.55 -4.55
C LEU A 59 -15.28 0.28 -4.03
N ASP A 60 -14.50 -0.78 -3.79
CA ASP A 60 -15.01 -2.01 -3.17
C ASP A 60 -15.11 -1.80 -1.67
N SER A 61 -16.28 -1.38 -1.19
CA SER A 61 -16.46 -0.99 0.19
C SER A 61 -16.21 -2.15 1.17
N SER A 62 -16.59 -3.37 0.81
CA SER A 62 -16.36 -4.52 1.68
C SER A 62 -14.87 -4.78 1.87
N LEU A 63 -14.10 -4.71 0.78
CA LEU A 63 -12.65 -4.88 0.84
C LEU A 63 -12.01 -3.76 1.65
N VAL A 64 -12.37 -2.51 1.37
CA VAL A 64 -11.81 -1.36 2.06
C VAL A 64 -12.12 -1.42 3.55
N ASP A 65 -13.36 -1.75 3.91
CA ASP A 65 -13.74 -1.86 5.32
C ASP A 65 -12.92 -2.92 6.04
N SER A 66 -12.68 -4.06 5.41
CA SER A 66 -11.90 -5.13 6.03
C SER A 66 -10.43 -4.72 6.22
N LEU A 67 -9.88 -3.93 5.31
CA LEU A 67 -8.50 -3.47 5.41
C LEU A 67 -8.37 -2.34 6.43
N VAL A 68 -9.31 -1.41 6.45
CA VAL A 68 -9.30 -0.29 7.40
C VAL A 68 -9.36 -0.80 8.84
N ALA A 69 -10.10 -1.89 9.07
CA ALA A 69 -10.21 -2.47 10.40
C ALA A 69 -8.87 -3.04 10.92
N LYS A 70 -7.90 -3.25 10.04
CA LYS A 70 -6.62 -3.87 10.40
C LYS A 70 -5.50 -2.85 10.61
N VAL A 71 -5.74 -1.56 10.29
CA VAL A 71 -4.66 -0.59 10.26
C VAL A 71 -4.94 0.57 11.21
N ASP A 72 -3.89 1.33 11.50
CA ASP A 72 -3.97 2.50 12.36
C ASP A 72 -4.25 3.77 11.57
N LEU A 73 -3.75 3.85 10.35
CA LEU A 73 -3.90 5.02 9.48
C LEU A 73 -4.13 4.60 8.03
N VAL A 74 -4.82 5.46 7.30
CA VAL A 74 -5.04 5.30 5.85
C VAL A 74 -4.44 6.51 5.14
N VAL A 75 -3.70 6.23 4.08
CA VAL A 75 -3.10 7.27 3.26
C VAL A 75 -3.67 7.25 1.84
#